data_22b12e4041d98a06a8bbac78375c627c
#
_entry.id   22b12e4041d98a06a8bbac78375c627c
#
_cell.length_a   1.000
_cell.length_b   1.000
_cell.length_c   1.000
_cell.angle_alpha   90.00
_cell.angle_beta   90.00
_cell.angle_gamma   90.00
#
_symmetry.space_group_name_H-M   'P 1'
#
loop_
_entity.id
_entity.type
_entity.pdbx_description
1 polymer ?
#
loop_
_entity_poly.entity_id
_entity_poly.type
_entity_poly.pdbx_seq_one_letter_code
_entity_poly.pdbx_strand_id
1 'polypeptide(L)'
;MLNVKKAVLMLSAAMLLQGCAQQAVVEVADIVYPPAPNEPRFYYQETIMHSGQIEIESEDRMLQRILVGQNRTVFGLGKPFDLAVKNGRIYMSDSTGQKVLILDRVAGKVIEIRDAGFDQISAPFAVKVSDAGDIYVVDGTLKKVLVFDENGDFIKSIGSSDMFDKPTGLAVTADGSKVYVADTGGVSSQRHHVRVFNGHTGEHLYDLGSRGKEPGQFNLPKNIVLTPDGLLAVNDSGNFRIQIIDPITGDEVRTMGSIGMSFGQFARPKGIAVDVDGNIYVADAQLGNTQIFNKEGQLLMHIGQRGDNNRPGNFLLPAGIALDEDGRLYMIDQFFAKIDVFRPASVGKYEGSFALPRPKQK
;
A
#
# COMPACT_ATOMS: atom_id res chain seq x y z
N MET A 1 -22.41 -67.27 29.24
CA MET A 1 -21.34 -66.22 29.29
C MET A 1 -20.89 -65.69 27.95
N LEU A 2 -21.33 -66.27 26.85
CA LEU A 2 -20.85 -65.84 25.49
C LEU A 2 -21.61 -64.60 24.89
N ASN A 3 -22.81 -64.32 25.38
CA ASN A 3 -23.67 -63.28 24.81
C ASN A 3 -23.42 -61.86 25.38
N VAL A 4 -22.79 -61.74 26.54
CA VAL A 4 -22.52 -60.46 27.19
C VAL A 4 -21.30 -59.78 26.54
N LYS A 5 -20.28 -60.56 26.15
CA LYS A 5 -19.08 -60.03 25.47
C LYS A 5 -19.36 -59.47 24.06
N LYS A 6 -20.32 -60.02 23.32
CA LYS A 6 -20.73 -59.49 21.99
C LYS A 6 -21.55 -58.22 22.12
N ALA A 7 -22.36 -58.06 23.13
CA ALA A 7 -23.13 -56.85 23.38
C ALA A 7 -22.24 -55.66 23.79
N VAL A 8 -21.20 -55.89 24.60
CA VAL A 8 -20.24 -54.85 25.00
C VAL A 8 -19.35 -54.41 23.82
N LEU A 9 -18.99 -55.35 22.92
CA LEU A 9 -18.19 -54.99 21.73
C LEU A 9 -19.00 -54.19 20.70
N MET A 10 -20.30 -54.41 20.57
CA MET A 10 -21.17 -53.61 19.68
C MET A 10 -21.50 -52.22 20.25
N LEU A 11 -21.61 -52.08 21.58
CA LEU A 11 -21.80 -50.77 22.19
C LEU A 11 -20.54 -49.90 22.12
N SER A 12 -19.34 -50.45 22.20
CA SER A 12 -18.09 -49.69 22.03
C SER A 12 -17.81 -49.32 20.60
N ALA A 13 -18.27 -50.08 19.61
CA ALA A 13 -18.17 -49.70 18.19
C ALA A 13 -19.17 -48.60 17.80
N ALA A 14 -20.34 -48.54 18.45
CA ALA A 14 -21.33 -47.48 18.21
C ALA A 14 -20.94 -46.13 18.82
N MET A 15 -20.12 -46.09 19.90
CA MET A 15 -19.61 -44.85 20.50
C MET A 15 -18.46 -44.23 19.73
N LEU A 16 -17.77 -44.96 18.85
CA LEU A 16 -16.68 -44.42 18.03
C LEU A 16 -17.17 -43.75 16.72
N LEU A 17 -18.45 -43.86 16.38
CA LEU A 17 -19.03 -43.25 15.16
C LEU A 17 -19.76 -41.92 15.41
N GLN A 18 -19.86 -41.45 16.66
CA GLN A 18 -20.48 -40.13 16.97
C GLN A 18 -19.50 -39.00 17.13
N GLY A 19 -18.23 -39.14 16.74
CA GLY A 19 -17.15 -38.19 16.93
C GLY A 19 -16.91 -37.22 15.78
N CYS A 20 -17.71 -37.24 14.70
CA CYS A 20 -17.68 -36.16 13.70
C CYS A 20 -18.80 -35.16 14.00
N ALA A 21 -18.70 -34.45 15.11
CA ALA A 21 -19.38 -33.19 15.24
C ALA A 21 -18.81 -32.28 14.13
N GLN A 22 -19.62 -32.06 13.10
CA GLN A 22 -19.39 -31.00 12.11
C GLN A 22 -19.16 -29.73 12.92
N GLN A 23 -17.90 -29.27 13.05
CA GLN A 23 -17.63 -27.94 13.56
C GLN A 23 -18.45 -27.00 12.70
N ALA A 24 -19.46 -26.39 13.29
CA ALA A 24 -20.17 -25.30 12.64
C ALA A 24 -19.09 -24.31 12.21
N VAL A 25 -18.96 -24.09 10.91
CA VAL A 25 -18.15 -22.99 10.38
C VAL A 25 -18.79 -21.75 10.98
N VAL A 26 -18.15 -21.20 12.00
CA VAL A 26 -18.53 -19.89 12.53
C VAL A 26 -18.28 -18.94 11.36
N GLU A 27 -19.34 -18.53 10.71
CA GLU A 27 -19.29 -17.52 9.66
C GLU A 27 -18.78 -16.24 10.36
N VAL A 28 -17.49 -15.95 10.19
CA VAL A 28 -16.90 -14.71 10.70
C VAL A 28 -17.60 -13.59 9.94
N ALA A 29 -18.35 -12.77 10.66
CA ALA A 29 -19.04 -11.64 10.06
C ALA A 29 -18.06 -10.83 9.22
N ASP A 30 -18.42 -10.55 7.97
CA ASP A 30 -17.60 -9.75 7.08
C ASP A 30 -17.33 -8.38 7.73
N ILE A 31 -16.07 -7.99 7.81
CA ILE A 31 -15.70 -6.64 8.23
C ILE A 31 -16.00 -5.71 7.06
N VAL A 32 -16.92 -4.78 7.27
CA VAL A 32 -17.46 -3.91 6.22
C VAL A 32 -17.35 -2.43 6.60
N TYR A 33 -17.25 -1.58 5.58
CA TYR A 33 -17.20 -0.13 5.74
C TYR A 33 -18.14 0.56 4.73
N PRO A 34 -18.97 1.52 5.18
CA PRO A 34 -19.27 1.78 6.59
C PRO A 34 -19.99 0.58 7.23
N PRO A 35 -19.98 0.48 8.58
CA PRO A 35 -20.73 -0.56 9.28
C PRO A 35 -22.25 -0.31 9.21
N ALA A 36 -23.02 -1.36 9.48
CA ALA A 36 -24.48 -1.25 9.58
C ALA A 36 -24.88 -0.10 10.54
N PRO A 37 -25.99 0.64 10.27
CA PRO A 37 -27.04 0.34 9.31
C PRO A 37 -26.79 0.85 7.87
N ASN A 38 -25.65 1.45 7.58
CA ASN A 38 -25.32 1.97 6.26
C ASN A 38 -25.01 0.81 5.28
N GLU A 39 -25.24 1.04 3.99
CA GLU A 39 -24.85 0.10 2.97
C GLU A 39 -23.31 0.03 2.87
N PRO A 40 -22.73 -1.19 2.90
CA PRO A 40 -21.29 -1.35 2.76
C PRO A 40 -20.79 -0.87 1.40
N ARG A 41 -19.71 -0.11 1.42
CA ARG A 41 -18.97 0.30 0.21
C ARG A 41 -17.67 -0.48 0.03
N PHE A 42 -17.10 -0.96 1.14
CA PHE A 42 -15.91 -1.79 1.14
C PHE A 42 -16.07 -2.99 2.06
N TYR A 43 -15.50 -4.11 1.63
CA TYR A 43 -15.37 -5.33 2.41
C TYR A 43 -13.89 -5.59 2.67
N TYR A 44 -13.54 -5.96 3.90
CA TYR A 44 -12.22 -6.52 4.15
C TYR A 44 -12.04 -7.79 3.31
N GLN A 45 -10.89 -7.91 2.64
CA GLN A 45 -10.58 -9.05 1.80
C GLN A 45 -9.56 -9.96 2.45
N GLU A 46 -8.40 -9.41 2.81
CA GLU A 46 -7.28 -10.17 3.38
C GLU A 46 -6.25 -9.25 4.05
N THR A 47 -5.35 -9.87 4.83
CA THR A 47 -4.13 -9.24 5.36
C THR A 47 -2.91 -9.96 4.83
N ILE A 48 -1.97 -9.24 4.24
CA ILE A 48 -0.69 -9.75 3.78
C ILE A 48 0.38 -9.36 4.82
N MET A 49 1.12 -10.34 5.35
CA MET A 49 2.15 -10.14 6.38
C MET A 49 3.50 -10.77 6.02
N HIS A 50 3.52 -11.70 5.09
CA HIS A 50 4.73 -12.44 4.74
C HIS A 50 4.70 -12.99 3.32
N SER A 51 5.88 -13.28 2.75
CA SER A 51 6.08 -13.78 1.39
C SER A 51 5.31 -15.07 1.09
N GLY A 52 5.15 -15.92 2.08
CA GLY A 52 4.45 -17.20 1.94
C GLY A 52 2.96 -17.12 1.59
N GLN A 53 2.34 -15.94 1.73
CA GLN A 53 0.96 -15.69 1.27
C GLN A 53 0.89 -15.36 -0.24
N ILE A 54 2.03 -15.05 -0.84
CA ILE A 54 2.17 -14.70 -2.26
C ILE A 54 2.77 -15.88 -3.03
N GLU A 55 3.85 -16.48 -2.52
CA GLU A 55 4.61 -17.49 -3.22
C GLU A 55 3.83 -18.79 -3.37
N ILE A 56 3.75 -19.28 -4.60
CA ILE A 56 3.21 -20.59 -4.94
C ILE A 56 4.39 -21.54 -5.15
N GLU A 57 4.54 -22.54 -4.25
CA GLU A 57 5.56 -23.56 -4.38
C GLU A 57 5.09 -24.63 -5.37
N SER A 58 5.89 -24.90 -6.41
CA SER A 58 5.60 -26.01 -7.34
C SER A 58 5.76 -27.36 -6.62
N GLU A 59 5.03 -28.38 -7.08
CA GLU A 59 5.10 -29.74 -6.50
C GLU A 59 6.53 -30.29 -6.53
N ASP A 60 7.28 -30.05 -7.59
CA ASP A 60 8.69 -30.50 -7.71
C ASP A 60 9.59 -29.83 -6.66
N ARG A 61 9.45 -28.51 -6.44
CA ARG A 61 10.20 -27.80 -5.40
C ARG A 61 9.83 -28.28 -4.01
N MET A 62 8.55 -28.53 -3.77
CA MET A 62 8.05 -29.06 -2.50
C MET A 62 8.65 -30.44 -2.24
N LEU A 63 8.66 -31.34 -3.24
CA LEU A 63 9.27 -32.67 -3.13
C LEU A 63 10.78 -32.59 -2.89
N GLN A 64 11.51 -31.79 -3.66
CA GLN A 64 12.95 -31.57 -3.47
C GLN A 64 13.24 -31.08 -2.06
N ARG A 65 12.52 -30.09 -1.58
CA ARG A 65 12.67 -29.52 -0.24
C ARG A 65 12.44 -30.56 0.87
N ILE A 66 11.40 -31.38 0.73
CA ILE A 66 11.10 -32.46 1.68
C ILE A 66 12.22 -33.52 1.68
N LEU A 67 12.70 -33.91 0.50
CA LEU A 67 13.79 -34.91 0.35
C LEU A 67 15.11 -34.43 0.99
N VAL A 68 15.39 -33.13 0.95
CA VAL A 68 16.64 -32.56 1.55
C VAL A 68 16.44 -32.16 3.00
N GLY A 69 15.23 -32.28 3.56
CA GLY A 69 14.89 -31.89 4.94
C GLY A 69 14.93 -30.39 5.18
N GLN A 70 14.73 -29.57 4.15
CA GLN A 70 14.72 -28.10 4.28
C GLN A 70 13.32 -27.58 4.61
N ASN A 71 13.26 -26.53 5.44
CA ASN A 71 12.04 -25.78 5.66
C ASN A 71 11.83 -24.72 4.57
N ARG A 72 10.56 -24.39 4.27
CA ARG A 72 10.25 -23.26 3.40
C ARG A 72 10.73 -21.96 4.06
N THR A 73 11.54 -21.20 3.35
CA THR A 73 11.95 -19.87 3.82
C THR A 73 10.80 -18.89 3.57
N VAL A 74 10.26 -18.35 4.63
CA VAL A 74 9.22 -17.30 4.60
C VAL A 74 9.74 -16.12 5.37
N PHE A 75 9.65 -14.93 4.78
CA PHE A 75 10.06 -13.70 5.45
C PHE A 75 8.89 -12.72 5.56
N GLY A 76 8.88 -11.93 6.63
CA GLY A 76 7.90 -10.89 6.87
C GLY A 76 8.16 -9.64 6.00
N LEU A 77 7.21 -8.72 5.99
CA LEU A 77 7.27 -7.49 5.17
C LEU A 77 8.30 -6.45 5.66
N GLY A 78 8.95 -6.69 6.81
CA GLY A 78 9.90 -5.74 7.38
C GLY A 78 9.23 -4.47 7.90
N LYS A 79 9.66 -3.30 7.44
CA LYS A 79 9.03 -2.02 7.76
C LYS A 79 8.51 -1.37 6.49
N PRO A 80 7.32 -1.78 6.03
CA PRO A 80 6.74 -1.26 4.80
C PRO A 80 6.46 0.25 4.94
N PHE A 81 6.78 1.03 3.92
CA PHE A 81 6.65 2.48 3.97
C PHE A 81 5.62 3.01 2.98
N ASP A 82 5.74 2.70 1.70
CA ASP A 82 4.81 3.05 0.63
C ASP A 82 4.59 1.85 -0.29
N LEU A 83 3.53 1.88 -1.07
CA LEU A 83 3.24 0.85 -2.06
C LEU A 83 2.62 1.44 -3.33
N ALA A 84 2.80 0.70 -4.40
CA ALA A 84 2.03 0.83 -5.63
C ALA A 84 1.46 -0.53 -6.01
N VAL A 85 0.33 -0.54 -6.69
CA VAL A 85 -0.33 -1.78 -7.12
C VAL A 85 -0.65 -1.66 -8.59
N LYS A 86 -0.27 -2.67 -9.38
CA LYS A 86 -0.52 -2.69 -10.81
C LYS A 86 -0.48 -4.11 -11.37
N ASN A 87 -1.46 -4.46 -12.19
CA ASN A 87 -1.51 -5.72 -12.94
C ASN A 87 -1.22 -6.97 -12.08
N GLY A 88 -1.83 -7.06 -10.88
CA GLY A 88 -1.66 -8.20 -9.99
C GLY A 88 -0.33 -8.21 -9.22
N ARG A 89 0.45 -7.13 -9.25
CA ARG A 89 1.70 -6.96 -8.51
C ARG A 89 1.58 -5.86 -7.48
N ILE A 90 2.08 -6.10 -6.28
CA ILE A 90 2.27 -5.09 -5.23
C ILE A 90 3.76 -4.76 -5.17
N TYR A 91 4.09 -3.52 -5.38
CA TYR A 91 5.43 -2.97 -5.24
C TYR A 91 5.51 -2.25 -3.90
N MET A 92 6.39 -2.67 -3.02
CA MET A 92 6.43 -2.18 -1.65
C MET A 92 7.84 -1.78 -1.25
N SER A 93 8.02 -0.55 -0.78
CA SER A 93 9.28 -0.09 -0.20
C SER A 93 9.42 -0.57 1.25
N ASP A 94 10.55 -1.19 1.59
CA ASP A 94 10.94 -1.60 2.95
C ASP A 94 12.15 -0.77 3.41
N SER A 95 11.87 0.28 4.18
CA SER A 95 12.90 1.24 4.61
C SER A 95 13.92 0.67 5.61
N THR A 96 13.57 -0.37 6.35
CA THR A 96 14.49 -1.04 7.29
C THR A 96 15.24 -2.18 6.60
N GLY A 97 14.55 -2.92 5.73
CA GLY A 97 15.16 -3.98 4.92
C GLY A 97 16.03 -3.47 3.78
N GLN A 98 16.02 -2.15 3.52
CA GLN A 98 16.79 -1.49 2.46
C GLN A 98 16.55 -2.15 1.10
N LYS A 99 15.27 -2.30 0.74
CA LYS A 99 14.85 -3.00 -0.46
C LYS A 99 13.48 -2.55 -0.95
N VAL A 100 13.19 -2.87 -2.19
CA VAL A 100 11.83 -2.90 -2.72
C VAL A 100 11.43 -4.34 -2.94
N LEU A 101 10.22 -4.70 -2.56
CA LEU A 101 9.62 -6.01 -2.81
C LEU A 101 8.60 -5.90 -3.93
N ILE A 102 8.67 -6.81 -4.90
CA ILE A 102 7.60 -7.04 -5.87
C ILE A 102 6.89 -8.32 -5.44
N LEU A 103 5.67 -8.19 -4.94
CA LEU A 103 4.81 -9.30 -4.55
C LEU A 103 3.91 -9.63 -5.76
N ASP A 104 4.36 -10.52 -6.62
CA ASP A 104 3.66 -10.91 -7.85
C ASP A 104 2.69 -12.06 -7.57
N ARG A 105 1.40 -11.73 -7.41
CA ARG A 105 0.36 -12.71 -7.11
C ARG A 105 -0.02 -13.56 -8.32
N VAL A 106 0.16 -13.03 -9.52
CA VAL A 106 -0.17 -13.74 -10.76
C VAL A 106 0.86 -14.86 -10.99
N ALA A 107 2.14 -14.52 -10.88
CA ALA A 107 3.24 -15.50 -11.03
C ALA A 107 3.50 -16.30 -9.74
N GLY A 108 2.91 -15.93 -8.60
CA GLY A 108 3.14 -16.58 -7.30
C GLY A 108 4.60 -16.50 -6.85
N LYS A 109 5.24 -15.35 -7.04
CA LYS A 109 6.65 -15.14 -6.69
C LYS A 109 6.88 -13.80 -5.99
N VAL A 110 7.97 -13.71 -5.23
CA VAL A 110 8.46 -12.46 -4.64
C VAL A 110 9.84 -12.16 -5.19
N ILE A 111 10.03 -10.90 -5.64
CA ILE A 111 11.31 -10.40 -6.13
C ILE A 111 11.78 -9.33 -5.14
N GLU A 112 13.05 -9.38 -4.75
CA GLU A 112 13.72 -8.36 -3.94
C GLU A 112 14.65 -7.53 -4.81
N ILE A 113 14.46 -6.21 -4.82
CA ILE A 113 15.35 -5.25 -5.46
C ILE A 113 16.20 -4.61 -4.36
N ARG A 114 17.52 -4.73 -4.45
CA ARG A 114 18.49 -4.15 -3.51
C ARG A 114 19.55 -3.32 -4.20
N ASP A 115 19.94 -3.72 -5.40
CA ASP A 115 21.00 -3.08 -6.16
C ASP A 115 20.42 -2.00 -7.08
N ALA A 116 21.09 -0.87 -7.17
CA ALA A 116 20.75 0.27 -8.03
C ALA A 116 21.97 0.73 -8.83
N GLY A 117 22.46 -0.15 -9.70
CA GLY A 117 23.67 0.06 -10.48
C GLY A 117 24.92 -0.03 -9.61
N PHE A 118 25.63 1.10 -9.41
CA PHE A 118 26.78 1.17 -8.52
C PHE A 118 26.39 1.45 -7.05
N ASP A 119 25.14 1.87 -6.80
CA ASP A 119 24.59 2.13 -5.48
C ASP A 119 23.79 0.91 -4.98
N GLN A 120 23.50 0.87 -3.69
CA GLN A 120 22.50 -0.01 -3.11
C GLN A 120 21.35 0.81 -2.55
N ILE A 121 20.13 0.28 -2.62
CA ILE A 121 18.97 0.90 -1.99
C ILE A 121 19.25 1.05 -0.49
N SER A 122 19.06 2.25 0.05
CA SER A 122 19.39 2.58 1.45
C SER A 122 18.16 2.96 2.27
N ALA A 123 17.38 3.92 1.81
CA ALA A 123 16.15 4.35 2.50
C ALA A 123 15.01 4.58 1.49
N PRO A 124 14.44 3.51 0.93
CA PRO A 124 13.34 3.63 -0.01
C PRO A 124 12.09 4.12 0.72
N PHE A 125 11.56 5.26 0.31
CA PHE A 125 10.35 5.86 0.90
C PHE A 125 9.14 5.72 -0.01
N ALA A 126 9.15 6.26 -1.20
CA ALA A 126 8.02 6.17 -2.11
C ALA A 126 8.32 5.23 -3.28
N VAL A 127 7.29 4.54 -3.75
CA VAL A 127 7.35 3.69 -4.94
C VAL A 127 6.14 3.97 -5.84
N LYS A 128 6.38 4.13 -7.14
CA LYS A 128 5.33 4.26 -8.17
C LYS A 128 5.72 3.46 -9.40
N VAL A 129 4.73 3.13 -10.24
CA VAL A 129 4.91 2.32 -11.44
C VAL A 129 4.22 3.00 -12.61
N SER A 130 4.92 3.13 -13.74
CA SER A 130 4.37 3.66 -15.00
C SER A 130 3.51 2.62 -15.73
N ASP A 131 2.85 3.02 -16.82
CA ASP A 131 2.09 2.08 -17.64
C ASP A 131 2.98 1.09 -18.38
N ALA A 132 4.21 1.46 -18.67
CA ALA A 132 5.21 0.58 -19.23
C ALA A 132 5.73 -0.49 -18.25
N GLY A 133 5.43 -0.33 -16.95
CA GLY A 133 5.91 -1.23 -15.89
C GLY A 133 7.20 -0.76 -15.22
N ASP A 134 7.76 0.39 -15.63
CA ASP A 134 8.94 0.94 -14.98
C ASP A 134 8.65 1.32 -13.54
N ILE A 135 9.55 0.93 -12.64
CA ILE A 135 9.42 1.12 -11.19
C ILE A 135 10.27 2.30 -10.78
N TYR A 136 9.65 3.31 -10.19
CA TYR A 136 10.30 4.51 -9.68
C TYR A 136 10.32 4.48 -8.17
N VAL A 137 11.49 4.68 -7.56
CA VAL A 137 11.70 4.61 -6.12
C VAL A 137 12.43 5.84 -5.63
N VAL A 138 11.85 6.57 -4.70
CA VAL A 138 12.58 7.65 -3.99
C VAL A 138 13.42 7.03 -2.90
N ASP A 139 14.74 7.20 -2.97
CA ASP A 139 15.64 6.87 -1.87
C ASP A 139 16.06 8.15 -1.12
N GLY A 140 15.64 8.23 0.14
CA GLY A 140 15.87 9.42 0.97
C GLY A 140 17.30 9.58 1.47
N THR A 141 18.11 8.52 1.49
CA THR A 141 19.53 8.57 1.86
C THR A 141 20.40 8.90 0.65
N LEU A 142 20.17 8.23 -0.48
CA LEU A 142 20.86 8.52 -1.73
C LEU A 142 20.42 9.86 -2.32
N LYS A 143 19.23 10.34 -1.91
CA LYS A 143 18.60 11.58 -2.41
C LYS A 143 18.47 11.56 -3.93
N LYS A 144 17.89 10.48 -4.45
CA LYS A 144 17.67 10.24 -5.88
C LYS A 144 16.34 9.53 -6.06
N VAL A 145 15.81 9.59 -7.27
CA VAL A 145 14.81 8.63 -7.76
C VAL A 145 15.55 7.55 -8.53
N LEU A 146 15.41 6.32 -8.09
CA LEU A 146 15.96 5.13 -8.75
C LEU A 146 14.89 4.57 -9.69
N VAL A 147 15.24 4.22 -10.90
CA VAL A 147 14.33 3.68 -11.91
C VAL A 147 14.78 2.28 -12.30
N PHE A 148 13.83 1.34 -12.25
CA PHE A 148 14.04 -0.07 -12.59
C PHE A 148 13.00 -0.50 -13.63
N ASP A 149 13.30 -1.55 -14.38
CA ASP A 149 12.33 -2.19 -15.26
C ASP A 149 11.30 -3.04 -14.48
N GLU A 150 10.37 -3.66 -15.19
CA GLU A 150 9.33 -4.51 -14.61
C GLU A 150 9.84 -5.77 -13.88
N ASN A 151 11.10 -6.17 -14.11
CA ASN A 151 11.78 -7.31 -13.48
C ASN A 151 12.60 -6.89 -12.25
N GLY A 152 12.80 -5.58 -12.05
CA GLY A 152 13.62 -5.01 -10.99
C GLY A 152 15.06 -4.76 -11.38
N ASP A 153 15.40 -4.82 -12.68
CA ASP A 153 16.72 -4.49 -13.17
C ASP A 153 16.88 -2.97 -13.26
N PHE A 154 18.02 -2.47 -12.77
CA PHE A 154 18.27 -1.02 -12.70
C PHE A 154 18.45 -0.41 -14.10
N ILE A 155 17.70 0.67 -14.37
CA ILE A 155 17.77 1.43 -15.63
C ILE A 155 18.63 2.69 -15.44
N LYS A 156 18.26 3.57 -14.48
CA LYS A 156 18.90 4.86 -14.26
C LYS A 156 18.52 5.48 -12.93
N SER A 157 19.15 6.59 -12.58
CA SER A 157 18.72 7.47 -11.50
C SER A 157 18.34 8.86 -12.03
N ILE A 158 17.43 9.56 -11.33
CA ILE A 158 16.97 10.91 -11.63
C ILE A 158 17.28 11.79 -10.41
N GLY A 159 17.85 12.97 -10.67
CA GLY A 159 18.32 13.90 -9.65
C GLY A 159 19.64 13.49 -9.01
N SER A 160 20.13 14.29 -8.09
CA SER A 160 21.39 14.13 -7.38
C SER A 160 21.28 14.60 -5.93
N SER A 161 22.23 14.22 -5.08
CA SER A 161 22.17 14.45 -3.64
C SER A 161 22.21 15.94 -3.23
N ASP A 162 22.67 16.82 -4.07
CA ASP A 162 22.69 18.27 -3.89
C ASP A 162 21.36 18.93 -4.25
N MET A 163 20.55 18.26 -5.06
CA MET A 163 19.21 18.75 -5.47
C MET A 163 18.19 18.62 -4.34
N PHE A 164 18.29 17.63 -3.47
CA PHE A 164 17.28 17.33 -2.46
C PHE A 164 17.83 17.49 -1.03
N ASP A 165 16.96 17.96 -0.13
CA ASP A 165 17.22 17.92 1.28
C ASP A 165 16.74 16.58 1.89
N LYS A 166 15.47 16.24 1.66
CA LYS A 166 14.85 15.01 2.13
C LYS A 166 13.68 14.61 1.24
N PRO A 167 13.91 14.00 0.08
CA PRO A 167 12.84 13.56 -0.79
C PRO A 167 12.07 12.40 -0.13
N THR A 168 10.73 12.42 -0.17
CA THR A 168 9.89 11.38 0.46
C THR A 168 8.70 10.95 -0.37
N GLY A 169 8.12 11.83 -1.17
CA GLY A 169 6.93 11.55 -1.98
C GLY A 169 7.24 11.49 -3.46
N LEU A 170 6.45 10.76 -4.20
CA LEU A 170 6.66 10.50 -5.62
C LEU A 170 5.32 10.41 -6.35
N ALA A 171 5.23 11.07 -7.51
CA ALA A 171 4.21 10.81 -8.52
C ALA A 171 4.87 10.73 -9.89
N VAL A 172 4.32 9.91 -10.77
CA VAL A 172 4.83 9.69 -12.13
C VAL A 172 3.63 9.69 -13.06
N THR A 173 3.77 10.36 -14.23
CA THR A 173 2.74 10.25 -15.27
C THR A 173 2.64 8.82 -15.79
N ALA A 174 1.48 8.44 -16.29
CA ALA A 174 1.22 7.10 -16.79
C ALA A 174 2.24 6.64 -17.84
N ASP A 175 2.61 7.57 -18.74
CA ASP A 175 3.62 7.37 -19.79
C ASP A 175 5.09 7.49 -19.32
N GLY A 176 5.32 7.78 -18.03
CA GLY A 176 6.65 7.98 -17.46
C GLY A 176 7.34 9.27 -17.90
N SER A 177 6.66 10.18 -18.62
CA SER A 177 7.28 11.38 -19.18
C SER A 177 7.64 12.43 -18.15
N LYS A 178 6.90 12.51 -17.03
CA LYS A 178 7.17 13.43 -15.91
C LYS A 178 7.25 12.70 -14.58
N VAL A 179 8.21 13.12 -13.78
CA VAL A 179 8.44 12.63 -12.43
C VAL A 179 8.37 13.79 -11.46
N TYR A 180 7.47 13.72 -10.49
CA TYR A 180 7.28 14.71 -9.44
C TYR A 180 7.81 14.14 -8.13
N VAL A 181 8.65 14.91 -7.44
CA VAL A 181 9.28 14.48 -6.17
C VAL A 181 8.99 15.51 -5.08
N ALA A 182 8.27 15.11 -4.05
CA ALA A 182 8.09 15.95 -2.86
C ALA A 182 9.37 15.95 -2.03
N ASP A 183 10.04 17.09 -1.96
CA ASP A 183 11.13 17.30 -1.02
C ASP A 183 10.55 17.83 0.29
N THR A 184 10.41 16.92 1.26
CA THR A 184 9.91 17.28 2.59
C THR A 184 10.84 18.27 3.30
N GLY A 185 12.13 18.28 2.95
CA GLY A 185 13.14 19.04 3.67
C GLY A 185 13.25 18.61 5.14
N GLY A 186 13.76 19.46 5.97
CA GLY A 186 13.74 19.34 7.42
C GLY A 186 12.99 20.51 8.04
N VAL A 187 12.76 20.50 9.35
CA VAL A 187 12.11 21.60 10.07
C VAL A 187 12.81 22.95 9.85
N SER A 188 14.11 22.95 9.66
CA SER A 188 14.94 24.14 9.38
C SER A 188 15.15 24.41 7.89
N SER A 189 14.79 23.48 7.00
CA SER A 189 14.98 23.64 5.55
C SER A 189 14.03 24.68 4.97
N GLN A 190 14.46 25.36 3.94
CA GLN A 190 13.60 26.21 3.09
C GLN A 190 13.07 25.44 1.85
N ARG A 191 13.55 24.21 1.62
CA ARG A 191 13.19 23.37 0.48
C ARG A 191 11.97 22.51 0.79
N HIS A 192 10.80 23.14 0.96
CA HIS A 192 9.51 22.48 1.04
C HIS A 192 8.77 22.70 -0.29
N HIS A 193 9.07 21.86 -1.27
CA HIS A 193 8.57 22.01 -2.63
C HIS A 193 8.40 20.66 -3.33
N VAL A 194 7.80 20.66 -4.50
CA VAL A 194 7.77 19.52 -5.40
C VAL A 194 8.68 19.81 -6.59
N ARG A 195 9.69 18.98 -6.81
CA ARG A 195 10.58 19.06 -7.97
C ARG A 195 10.03 18.25 -9.12
N VAL A 196 10.09 18.82 -10.33
CA VAL A 196 9.59 18.18 -11.54
C VAL A 196 10.74 17.87 -12.47
N PHE A 197 10.78 16.63 -12.93
CA PHE A 197 11.81 16.12 -13.84
C PHE A 197 11.18 15.56 -15.11
N ASN A 198 11.94 15.64 -16.21
CA ASN A 198 11.68 14.83 -17.39
C ASN A 198 12.00 13.36 -17.04
N GLY A 199 11.01 12.49 -17.09
CA GLY A 199 11.17 11.10 -16.70
C GLY A 199 12.06 10.30 -17.65
N HIS A 200 12.18 10.69 -18.92
CA HIS A 200 13.02 9.99 -19.89
C HIS A 200 14.49 10.43 -19.85
N THR A 201 14.75 11.73 -19.75
CA THR A 201 16.12 12.28 -19.73
C THR A 201 16.71 12.40 -18.33
N GLY A 202 15.85 12.51 -17.29
CA GLY A 202 16.27 12.81 -15.92
C GLY A 202 16.55 14.28 -15.67
N GLU A 203 16.32 15.16 -16.65
CA GLU A 203 16.55 16.60 -16.54
C GLU A 203 15.55 17.24 -15.58
N HIS A 204 16.04 18.13 -14.69
CA HIS A 204 15.20 18.96 -13.84
C HIS A 204 14.52 20.04 -14.70
N LEU A 205 13.19 20.13 -14.61
CA LEU A 205 12.38 21.04 -15.40
C LEU A 205 12.06 22.33 -14.62
N TYR A 206 11.45 22.18 -13.44
CA TYR A 206 11.05 23.30 -12.56
C TYR A 206 10.67 22.79 -11.17
N ASP A 207 10.48 23.72 -10.26
CA ASP A 207 9.98 23.46 -8.90
C ASP A 207 8.58 24.05 -8.72
N LEU A 208 7.72 23.38 -7.96
CA LEU A 208 6.38 23.83 -7.58
C LEU A 208 6.35 24.12 -6.10
N GLY A 209 5.83 25.30 -5.74
CA GLY A 209 5.66 25.74 -4.38
C GLY A 209 6.94 26.17 -3.67
N SER A 210 6.79 26.55 -2.41
CA SER A 210 7.86 26.97 -1.51
C SER A 210 7.43 26.73 -0.07
N ARG A 211 8.35 26.92 0.87
CA ARG A 211 8.01 26.80 2.29
C ARG A 211 7.04 27.89 2.73
N GLY A 212 5.90 27.47 3.33
CA GLY A 212 4.91 28.39 3.88
C GLY A 212 3.58 27.73 4.17
N LYS A 213 2.55 28.57 4.37
CA LYS A 213 1.16 28.16 4.67
C LYS A 213 0.14 28.72 3.69
N GLU A 214 0.54 29.67 2.86
CA GLU A 214 -0.34 30.29 1.87
C GLU A 214 -0.71 29.28 0.76
N PRO A 215 -1.70 29.56 -0.09
CA PRO A 215 -2.00 28.76 -1.27
C PRO A 215 -0.77 28.52 -2.14
N GLY A 216 -0.55 27.28 -2.59
CA GLY A 216 0.62 26.88 -3.35
C GLY A 216 1.94 26.79 -2.55
N GLN A 217 1.93 27.11 -1.25
CA GLN A 217 3.06 26.90 -0.36
C GLN A 217 2.88 25.62 0.47
N PHE A 218 3.99 25.01 0.90
CA PHE A 218 3.97 23.75 1.66
C PHE A 218 4.77 23.85 2.95
N ASN A 219 4.36 23.01 3.92
CA ASN A 219 5.11 22.77 5.13
C ASN A 219 5.27 21.25 5.33
N LEU A 220 6.49 20.75 5.18
CA LEU A 220 6.80 19.32 5.27
C LEU A 220 5.90 18.47 4.34
N PRO A 221 5.84 18.73 3.02
CA PRO A 221 5.06 17.91 2.10
C PRO A 221 5.61 16.49 2.10
N LYS A 222 4.74 15.45 2.21
CA LYS A 222 5.21 14.07 2.39
C LYS A 222 4.95 13.15 1.23
N ASN A 223 3.74 13.17 0.73
CA ASN A 223 3.36 12.29 -0.37
C ASN A 223 2.53 13.06 -1.39
N ILE A 224 2.57 12.62 -2.62
CA ILE A 224 1.92 13.28 -3.75
C ILE A 224 1.32 12.24 -4.69
N VAL A 225 0.25 12.60 -5.37
CA VAL A 225 -0.38 11.75 -6.39
C VAL A 225 -0.97 12.62 -7.49
N LEU A 226 -0.91 12.14 -8.73
CA LEU A 226 -1.63 12.74 -9.86
C LEU A 226 -3.10 12.31 -9.80
N THR A 227 -4.00 13.28 -10.02
CA THR A 227 -5.44 13.01 -10.14
C THR A 227 -5.79 12.65 -11.58
N PRO A 228 -6.93 11.97 -11.84
CA PRO A 228 -7.32 11.61 -13.21
C PRO A 228 -7.52 12.78 -14.16
N ASP A 229 -7.84 13.97 -13.64
CA ASP A 229 -7.94 15.22 -14.40
C ASP A 229 -6.60 15.96 -14.59
N GLY A 230 -5.50 15.31 -14.18
CA GLY A 230 -4.13 15.79 -14.42
C GLY A 230 -3.61 16.82 -13.42
N LEU A 231 -4.33 17.05 -12.31
CA LEU A 231 -3.86 17.89 -11.21
C LEU A 231 -2.93 17.09 -10.27
N LEU A 232 -2.25 17.78 -9.37
CA LEU A 232 -1.37 17.16 -8.38
C LEU A 232 -1.94 17.35 -6.97
N ALA A 233 -2.28 16.27 -6.31
CA ALA A 233 -2.67 16.28 -4.90
C ALA A 233 -1.42 16.14 -4.02
N VAL A 234 -1.18 17.13 -3.16
CA VAL A 234 -0.01 17.23 -2.27
C VAL A 234 -0.46 17.08 -0.83
N ASN A 235 0.06 16.08 -0.14
CA ASN A 235 -0.08 15.94 1.31
C ASN A 235 0.84 16.95 2.00
N ASP A 236 0.32 18.13 2.29
CA ASP A 236 0.97 19.22 3.02
C ASP A 236 0.89 18.99 4.53
N SER A 237 1.62 17.97 4.96
CA SER A 237 1.48 17.32 6.28
C SER A 237 1.73 18.27 7.45
N GLY A 238 2.65 19.22 7.33
CA GLY A 238 2.95 20.20 8.39
C GLY A 238 1.92 21.31 8.50
N ASN A 239 1.07 21.48 7.48
CA ASN A 239 -0.08 22.37 7.50
C ASN A 239 -1.41 21.60 7.71
N PHE A 240 -1.35 20.28 7.88
CA PHE A 240 -2.52 19.42 8.16
C PHE A 240 -3.62 19.52 7.09
N ARG A 241 -3.21 19.57 5.81
CA ARG A 241 -4.12 19.72 4.67
C ARG A 241 -3.65 18.91 3.47
N ILE A 242 -4.55 18.70 2.53
CA ILE A 242 -4.22 18.27 1.18
C ILE A 242 -4.49 19.46 0.25
N GLN A 243 -3.50 19.85 -0.54
CA GLN A 243 -3.66 20.83 -1.59
C GLN A 243 -3.73 20.14 -2.94
N ILE A 244 -4.69 20.52 -3.76
CA ILE A 244 -4.78 20.18 -5.18
C ILE A 244 -4.24 21.37 -5.94
N ILE A 245 -3.17 21.16 -6.69
CA ILE A 245 -2.49 22.23 -7.42
C ILE A 245 -2.40 21.92 -8.92
N ASP A 246 -2.32 22.96 -9.74
CA ASP A 246 -1.96 22.83 -11.15
C ASP A 246 -0.48 22.41 -11.23
N PRO A 247 -0.14 21.29 -11.90
CA PRO A 247 1.24 20.79 -11.95
C PRO A 247 2.16 21.59 -12.89
N ILE A 248 1.67 22.64 -13.54
CA ILE A 248 2.45 23.51 -14.42
C ILE A 248 2.74 24.84 -13.73
N THR A 249 1.68 25.48 -13.18
CA THR A 249 1.81 26.81 -12.56
C THR A 249 2.12 26.74 -11.08
N GLY A 250 1.74 25.66 -10.40
CA GLY A 250 1.84 25.52 -8.94
C GLY A 250 0.69 26.20 -8.19
N ASP A 251 -0.28 26.78 -8.91
CA ASP A 251 -1.41 27.47 -8.30
C ASP A 251 -2.33 26.46 -7.59
N GLU A 252 -2.81 26.84 -6.40
CA GLU A 252 -3.79 26.05 -5.68
C GLU A 252 -5.15 26.12 -6.39
N VAL A 253 -5.67 24.94 -6.75
CA VAL A 253 -7.02 24.77 -7.29
C VAL A 253 -8.02 24.54 -6.15
N ARG A 254 -7.60 23.80 -5.12
CA ARG A 254 -8.44 23.43 -3.98
C ARG A 254 -7.59 22.97 -2.79
N THR A 255 -8.14 23.20 -1.60
CA THR A 255 -7.60 22.64 -0.36
C THR A 255 -8.68 21.87 0.40
N MET A 256 -8.30 20.80 1.09
CA MET A 256 -9.17 20.04 1.98
C MET A 256 -8.45 19.66 3.27
N GLY A 257 -9.25 19.51 4.33
CA GLY A 257 -8.78 19.19 5.67
C GLY A 257 -8.30 20.40 6.47
N SER A 258 -8.10 20.18 7.75
CA SER A 258 -7.55 21.14 8.72
C SER A 258 -6.98 20.36 9.89
N ILE A 259 -6.24 21.00 10.79
CA ILE A 259 -5.71 20.38 12.00
C ILE A 259 -6.83 19.90 12.93
N GLY A 260 -6.76 18.67 13.40
CA GLY A 260 -7.68 18.15 14.42
C GLY A 260 -7.80 16.63 14.42
N MET A 261 -8.70 16.13 15.28
CA MET A 261 -8.95 14.70 15.51
C MET A 261 -10.35 14.26 15.05
N SER A 262 -11.15 15.18 14.53
CA SER A 262 -12.49 14.88 13.99
C SER A 262 -12.40 14.40 12.55
N PHE A 263 -13.45 13.73 12.06
CA PHE A 263 -13.56 13.36 10.67
C PHE A 263 -13.55 14.60 9.76
N GLY A 264 -12.81 14.52 8.66
CA GLY A 264 -12.52 15.64 7.77
C GLY A 264 -11.33 16.50 8.22
N GLN A 265 -10.75 16.21 9.38
CA GLN A 265 -9.53 16.86 9.89
C GLN A 265 -8.36 15.87 9.83
N PHE A 266 -7.14 16.40 9.91
CA PHE A 266 -5.90 15.63 9.93
C PHE A 266 -5.08 15.94 11.18
N ALA A 267 -4.48 14.87 11.73
CA ALA A 267 -3.56 14.99 12.85
C ALA A 267 -2.13 14.55 12.47
N ARG A 268 -2.01 13.54 11.62
CA ARG A 268 -0.73 13.06 11.08
C ARG A 268 -0.91 12.37 9.72
N PRO A 269 -1.32 13.11 8.67
CA PRO A 269 -1.54 12.54 7.35
C PRO A 269 -0.21 12.06 6.76
N LYS A 270 -0.23 10.87 6.12
CA LYS A 270 0.96 10.24 5.52
C LYS A 270 0.73 9.86 4.06
N GLY A 271 0.09 8.71 3.81
CA GLY A 271 -0.17 8.22 2.46
C GLY A 271 -1.35 8.93 1.81
N ILE A 272 -1.29 9.08 0.50
CA ILE A 272 -2.37 9.61 -0.34
C ILE A 272 -2.52 8.75 -1.58
N ALA A 273 -3.75 8.46 -1.97
CA ALA A 273 -4.11 7.81 -3.23
C ALA A 273 -5.35 8.46 -3.83
N VAL A 274 -5.59 8.24 -5.12
CA VAL A 274 -6.76 8.75 -5.84
C VAL A 274 -7.33 7.63 -6.69
N ASP A 275 -8.66 7.49 -6.71
CA ASP A 275 -9.35 6.55 -7.58
C ASP A 275 -9.68 7.16 -8.96
N VAL A 276 -10.26 6.36 -9.84
CA VAL A 276 -10.62 6.77 -11.20
C VAL A 276 -11.73 7.83 -11.24
N ASP A 277 -12.52 7.97 -10.19
CA ASP A 277 -13.58 8.97 -10.04
C ASP A 277 -13.06 10.29 -9.46
N GLY A 278 -11.75 10.34 -9.09
CA GLY A 278 -11.10 11.48 -8.47
C GLY A 278 -11.32 11.59 -6.96
N ASN A 279 -11.83 10.53 -6.29
CA ASN A 279 -11.91 10.52 -4.84
C ASN A 279 -10.52 10.38 -4.24
N ILE A 280 -10.25 11.15 -3.19
CA ILE A 280 -8.95 11.25 -2.55
C ILE A 280 -8.96 10.48 -1.23
N TYR A 281 -8.06 9.55 -1.11
CA TYR A 281 -7.84 8.70 0.06
C TYR A 281 -6.63 9.23 0.83
N VAL A 282 -6.78 9.46 2.14
CA VAL A 282 -5.70 9.98 2.97
C VAL A 282 -5.55 9.13 4.23
N ALA A 283 -4.42 8.44 4.37
CA ALA A 283 -4.09 7.70 5.59
C ALA A 283 -3.58 8.65 6.66
N ASP A 284 -4.20 8.62 7.84
CA ASP A 284 -3.76 9.40 9.00
C ASP A 284 -3.25 8.51 10.12
N ALA A 285 -1.95 8.64 10.42
CA ALA A 285 -1.27 7.78 11.38
C ALA A 285 -1.68 8.05 12.84
N GLN A 286 -2.22 9.20 13.16
CA GLN A 286 -2.71 9.50 14.50
C GLN A 286 -4.15 9.03 14.68
N LEU A 287 -4.97 9.17 13.65
CA LEU A 287 -6.36 8.71 13.66
C LEU A 287 -6.46 7.18 13.49
N GLY A 288 -5.44 6.55 12.87
CA GLY A 288 -5.41 5.11 12.62
C GLY A 288 -6.37 4.66 11.54
N ASN A 289 -6.66 5.53 10.57
CA ASN A 289 -7.61 5.25 9.49
C ASN A 289 -7.20 5.87 8.17
N THR A 290 -7.94 5.56 7.12
CA THR A 290 -7.91 6.27 5.84
C THR A 290 -9.24 6.97 5.65
N GLN A 291 -9.22 8.29 5.49
CA GLN A 291 -10.36 9.11 5.16
C GLN A 291 -10.50 9.26 3.64
N ILE A 292 -11.72 9.20 3.13
CA ILE A 292 -12.04 9.27 1.70
C ILE A 292 -12.85 10.52 1.46
N PHE A 293 -12.37 11.37 0.55
CA PHE A 293 -13.00 12.62 0.16
C PHE A 293 -13.39 12.55 -1.31
N ASN A 294 -14.48 13.18 -1.69
CA ASN A 294 -14.77 13.37 -3.12
C ASN A 294 -13.85 14.45 -3.73
N LYS A 295 -13.91 14.58 -5.05
CA LYS A 295 -13.11 15.58 -5.77
C LYS A 295 -13.42 17.04 -5.36
N GLU A 296 -14.57 17.31 -4.76
CA GLU A 296 -14.94 18.61 -4.19
C GLU A 296 -14.35 18.84 -2.78
N GLY A 297 -13.70 17.83 -2.17
CA GLY A 297 -13.10 17.89 -0.83
C GLY A 297 -14.09 17.60 0.31
N GLN A 298 -15.28 17.05 0.01
CA GLN A 298 -16.23 16.64 1.01
C GLN A 298 -15.91 15.23 1.51
N LEU A 299 -15.92 15.03 2.82
CA LEU A 299 -15.69 13.70 3.39
C LEU A 299 -16.84 12.75 3.05
N LEU A 300 -16.52 11.62 2.47
CA LEU A 300 -17.47 10.56 2.14
C LEU A 300 -17.56 9.51 3.25
N MET A 301 -16.43 9.01 3.71
CA MET A 301 -16.33 7.97 4.74
C MET A 301 -14.88 7.79 5.22
N HIS A 302 -14.67 6.84 6.14
CA HIS A 302 -13.35 6.38 6.53
C HIS A 302 -13.30 4.85 6.59
N ILE A 303 -12.11 4.29 6.44
CA ILE A 303 -11.82 2.86 6.56
C ILE A 303 -10.75 2.67 7.64
N GLY A 304 -10.98 1.70 8.52
CA GLY A 304 -10.09 1.41 9.63
C GLY A 304 -10.31 2.30 10.85
N GLN A 305 -9.61 1.92 11.91
CA GLN A 305 -9.61 2.63 13.20
C GLN A 305 -8.28 2.42 13.91
N ARG A 306 -7.99 3.30 14.87
CA ARG A 306 -6.84 3.11 15.75
C ARG A 306 -7.04 1.91 16.65
N GLY A 307 -6.06 1.00 16.65
CA GLY A 307 -6.09 -0.21 17.49
C GLY A 307 -4.67 -0.62 17.92
N ASP A 308 -4.58 -1.31 19.05
CA ASP A 308 -3.34 -1.81 19.67
C ASP A 308 -3.05 -3.29 19.34
N ASN A 309 -3.90 -3.92 18.56
CA ASN A 309 -3.79 -5.31 18.16
C ASN A 309 -3.88 -5.46 16.63
N ASN A 310 -3.30 -6.55 16.11
CA ASN A 310 -3.22 -6.82 14.67
C ASN A 310 -4.50 -7.46 14.11
N ARG A 311 -5.68 -6.91 14.44
CA ARG A 311 -6.93 -7.32 13.79
C ARG A 311 -7.08 -6.58 12.45
N PRO A 312 -7.76 -7.19 11.46
CA PRO A 312 -8.11 -6.50 10.24
C PRO A 312 -8.82 -5.16 10.53
N GLY A 313 -8.42 -4.10 9.82
CA GLY A 313 -8.98 -2.77 10.01
C GLY A 313 -8.49 -2.00 11.24
N ASN A 314 -7.66 -2.61 12.10
CA ASN A 314 -6.96 -1.91 13.18
C ASN A 314 -5.59 -1.46 12.71
N PHE A 315 -5.28 -0.19 12.91
CA PHE A 315 -4.01 0.43 12.53
C PHE A 315 -3.41 1.21 13.69
N LEU A 316 -2.11 1.02 13.92
CA LEU A 316 -1.36 1.80 14.91
C LEU A 316 -0.47 2.85 14.24
N LEU A 317 0.11 2.51 13.11
CA LEU A 317 0.98 3.39 12.34
C LEU A 317 0.73 3.25 10.82
N PRO A 318 -0.50 3.56 10.35
CA PRO A 318 -0.76 3.52 8.91
C PRO A 318 0.18 4.46 8.16
N ALA A 319 0.59 4.07 6.96
CA ALA A 319 1.58 4.78 6.15
C ALA A 319 1.14 4.89 4.69
N GLY A 320 1.77 4.17 3.78
CA GLY A 320 1.41 4.15 2.38
C GLY A 320 0.04 3.52 2.12
N ILE A 321 -0.64 4.02 1.12
CA ILE A 321 -1.88 3.46 0.59
C ILE A 321 -1.85 3.47 -0.94
N ALA A 322 -2.50 2.51 -1.56
CA ALA A 322 -2.69 2.48 -3.01
C ALA A 322 -4.04 1.86 -3.36
N LEU A 323 -4.47 2.11 -4.58
CA LEU A 323 -5.62 1.47 -5.21
C LEU A 323 -5.12 0.64 -6.40
N ASP A 324 -5.74 -0.52 -6.65
CA ASP A 324 -5.56 -1.25 -7.89
C ASP A 324 -6.58 -0.81 -8.96
N GLU A 325 -6.50 -1.41 -10.12
CA GLU A 325 -7.37 -1.13 -11.28
C GLU A 325 -8.85 -1.46 -11.01
N ASP A 326 -9.11 -2.34 -10.04
CA ASP A 326 -10.46 -2.71 -9.61
C ASP A 326 -10.98 -1.80 -8.47
N GLY A 327 -10.16 -0.86 -7.99
CA GLY A 327 -10.46 0.05 -6.87
C GLY A 327 -10.30 -0.60 -5.49
N ARG A 328 -9.60 -1.75 -5.36
CA ARG A 328 -9.23 -2.28 -4.05
C ARG A 328 -8.25 -1.36 -3.37
N LEU A 329 -8.54 -1.04 -2.12
CA LEU A 329 -7.67 -0.23 -1.27
C LEU A 329 -6.70 -1.12 -0.50
N TYR A 330 -5.42 -0.82 -0.64
CA TYR A 330 -4.31 -1.43 0.08
C TYR A 330 -3.80 -0.44 1.12
N MET A 331 -3.76 -0.84 2.39
CA MET A 331 -3.33 0.00 3.50
C MET A 331 -2.17 -0.66 4.25
N ILE A 332 -1.01 0.00 4.24
CA ILE A 332 0.14 -0.41 5.05
C ILE A 332 -0.03 0.00 6.50
N ASP A 333 0.32 -0.90 7.43
CA ASP A 333 0.66 -0.54 8.81
C ASP A 333 2.12 -0.89 9.11
N GLN A 334 2.92 0.15 9.43
CA GLN A 334 4.36 -0.01 9.70
C GLN A 334 4.65 -0.68 11.04
N PHE A 335 3.75 -0.57 12.02
CA PHE A 335 3.94 -1.15 13.35
C PHE A 335 3.65 -2.64 13.33
N PHE A 336 2.53 -3.05 12.71
CA PHE A 336 2.16 -4.45 12.59
C PHE A 336 2.83 -5.15 11.41
N ALA A 337 3.58 -4.42 10.58
CA ALA A 337 4.23 -4.92 9.36
C ALA A 337 3.24 -5.69 8.47
N LYS A 338 2.12 -5.06 8.13
CA LYS A 338 1.04 -5.66 7.34
C LYS A 338 0.55 -4.75 6.22
N ILE A 339 -0.13 -5.38 5.27
CA ILE A 339 -0.98 -4.72 4.27
C ILE A 339 -2.38 -5.28 4.44
N ASP A 340 -3.35 -4.46 4.84
CA ASP A 340 -4.76 -4.82 4.79
C ASP A 340 -5.35 -4.42 3.44
N VAL A 341 -6.12 -5.33 2.84
CA VAL A 341 -6.77 -5.15 1.54
C VAL A 341 -8.28 -5.06 1.72
N PHE A 342 -8.87 -4.00 1.19
CA PHE A 342 -10.31 -3.76 1.21
C PHE A 342 -10.86 -3.71 -0.21
N ARG A 343 -11.82 -4.54 -0.50
CA ARG A 343 -12.46 -4.69 -1.80
C ARG A 343 -13.70 -3.80 -1.89
N PRO A 344 -13.90 -3.03 -2.97
CA PRO A 344 -15.16 -2.34 -3.21
C PRO A 344 -16.34 -3.29 -3.25
N ALA A 345 -17.52 -2.84 -2.81
CA ALA A 345 -18.74 -3.64 -2.85
C ALA A 345 -19.18 -4.01 -4.27
N SER A 346 -18.80 -3.20 -5.26
CA SER A 346 -19.05 -3.44 -6.69
C SER A 346 -18.21 -4.56 -7.30
N VAL A 347 -17.14 -5.01 -6.61
CA VAL A 347 -16.20 -6.02 -7.11
C VAL A 347 -16.40 -7.33 -6.35
N GLY A 348 -16.57 -8.45 -7.06
CA GLY A 348 -16.72 -9.77 -6.46
C GLY A 348 -15.44 -10.25 -5.76
N LYS A 349 -15.60 -11.10 -4.74
CA LYS A 349 -14.50 -11.67 -3.96
C LYS A 349 -13.46 -12.43 -4.80
N TYR A 350 -13.91 -12.99 -5.92
CA TYR A 350 -13.12 -13.83 -6.84
C TYR A 350 -12.96 -13.19 -8.21
N GLU A 351 -13.05 -11.87 -8.29
CA GLU A 351 -12.93 -11.08 -9.53
C GLU A 351 -11.69 -10.21 -9.50
N GLY A 352 -11.13 -9.93 -10.68
CA GLY A 352 -9.99 -9.04 -10.88
C GLY A 352 -8.63 -9.69 -10.63
N SER A 353 -7.57 -8.89 -10.80
CA SER A 353 -6.17 -9.33 -10.72
C SER A 353 -5.74 -9.74 -9.32
N PHE A 354 -6.42 -9.22 -8.28
CA PHE A 354 -6.15 -9.52 -6.86
C PHE A 354 -7.27 -10.34 -6.22
N ALA A 355 -8.05 -11.07 -7.01
CA ALA A 355 -9.06 -11.99 -6.53
C ALA A 355 -8.44 -13.04 -5.57
N LEU A 356 -9.20 -13.42 -4.54
CA LEU A 356 -8.83 -14.58 -3.75
C LEU A 356 -8.95 -15.85 -4.61
N PRO A 357 -8.11 -16.86 -4.39
CA PRO A 357 -8.25 -18.13 -5.07
C PRO A 357 -9.63 -18.75 -4.76
N ARG A 358 -10.32 -19.22 -5.79
CA ARG A 358 -11.59 -19.93 -5.57
C ARG A 358 -11.36 -21.20 -4.75
N PRO A 359 -12.19 -21.50 -3.74
CA PRO A 359 -12.12 -22.78 -3.04
C PRO A 359 -12.20 -23.92 -4.04
N LYS A 360 -11.33 -24.91 -3.94
CA LYS A 360 -11.45 -26.14 -4.73
C LYS A 360 -12.82 -26.76 -4.41
N GLN A 361 -13.66 -26.94 -5.39
CA GLN A 361 -14.89 -27.71 -5.24
C GLN A 361 -14.46 -29.13 -4.83
N LYS A 362 -14.96 -29.58 -3.69
CA LYS A 362 -14.75 -30.96 -3.18
C LYS A 362 -15.62 -31.93 -3.94
#